data_abbb08fd1d433f84e1551c54dbbc277a
#
_entry.id   abbb08fd1d433f84e1551c54dbbc277a
#
_cell.length_a   1.000
_cell.length_b   1.000
_cell.length_c   1.000
_cell.angle_alpha   90.00
_cell.angle_beta   90.00
_cell.angle_gamma   90.00
#
_symmetry.space_group_name_H-M   'P 1'
#
loop_
_entity.id
_entity.type
_entity.pdbx_description
1 polymer ?
#
loop_
_entity_poly.entity_id
_entity_poly.type
_entity_poly.pdbx_seq_one_letter_code
_entity_poly.pdbx_strand_id
1 'polypeptide(L)'
;MQKYLPVLRSCPFFTGLTDDEILSILHCVSAAKITRPRGSYIFRAGDSTEVMGLMLSGSTLVIQEDLWGHRNILSKCSTGDFFGEPYAATPGAILNISVVAEEDCEILLLNVKRLLTSCPTACDHHQKLIRNLVSVLANKILLFNEKITHISKRTTREKLLSYLSAESIRQASLSFDIPFDRQQLADFLCVERAAMSVELSKLQKEGLLVTKRNHFELSTR
;
A
#
# COMPACT_ATOMS: atom_id res chain seq x y z
N MET A 1 -12.99 -18.83 5.01
CA MET A 1 -11.58 -18.55 4.63
C MET A 1 -11.17 -19.25 3.33
N GLN A 2 -11.65 -20.47 3.05
CA GLN A 2 -11.25 -21.24 1.86
C GLN A 2 -11.35 -20.47 0.53
N LYS A 3 -12.40 -19.64 0.31
CA LYS A 3 -12.56 -18.86 -0.93
C LYS A 3 -11.42 -17.83 -1.16
N TYR A 4 -10.66 -17.46 -0.13
CA TYR A 4 -9.56 -16.50 -0.22
C TYR A 4 -8.16 -17.16 -0.32
N LEU A 5 -8.09 -18.48 -0.28
CA LEU A 5 -6.80 -19.19 -0.42
C LEU A 5 -5.99 -18.76 -1.66
N PRO A 6 -6.62 -18.52 -2.83
CA PRO A 6 -5.85 -18.03 -3.99
C PRO A 6 -5.14 -16.70 -3.70
N VAL A 7 -5.81 -15.75 -3.04
CA VAL A 7 -5.21 -14.46 -2.64
C VAL A 7 -4.13 -14.66 -1.58
N LEU A 8 -4.40 -15.51 -0.57
CA LEU A 8 -3.44 -15.77 0.50
C LEU A 8 -2.16 -16.43 -0.03
N ARG A 9 -2.27 -17.39 -0.97
CA ARG A 9 -1.11 -18.03 -1.61
C ARG A 9 -0.25 -17.06 -2.43
N SER A 10 -0.87 -16.09 -3.10
CA SER A 10 -0.15 -15.08 -3.88
C SER A 10 0.51 -14.01 -3.02
N CYS A 11 0.13 -13.93 -1.75
CA CYS A 11 0.66 -12.93 -0.83
C CYS A 11 2.07 -13.33 -0.32
N PRO A 12 3.10 -12.46 -0.45
CA PRO A 12 4.47 -12.74 0.00
C PRO A 12 4.57 -13.17 1.47
N PHE A 13 3.65 -12.71 2.31
CA PHE A 13 3.60 -13.07 3.73
C PHE A 13 3.39 -14.57 3.98
N PHE A 14 2.67 -15.26 3.10
CA PHE A 14 2.40 -16.70 3.22
C PHE A 14 3.30 -17.57 2.34
N THR A 15 4.33 -17.00 1.73
CA THR A 15 5.26 -17.75 0.87
C THR A 15 5.85 -18.96 1.59
N GLY A 16 5.82 -20.11 0.91
CA GLY A 16 6.37 -21.37 1.42
C GLY A 16 5.49 -22.09 2.44
N LEU A 17 4.22 -21.69 2.56
CA LEU A 17 3.22 -22.37 3.39
C LEU A 17 2.20 -23.10 2.51
N THR A 18 1.75 -24.26 2.96
CA THR A 18 0.61 -24.99 2.38
C THR A 18 -0.71 -24.38 2.82
N ASP A 19 -1.81 -24.75 2.19
CA ASP A 19 -3.14 -24.27 2.55
C ASP A 19 -3.54 -24.58 3.99
N ASP A 20 -3.26 -25.81 4.43
CA ASP A 20 -3.57 -26.23 5.79
C ASP A 20 -2.73 -25.48 6.83
N GLU A 21 -1.46 -25.20 6.51
CA GLU A 21 -0.59 -24.36 7.32
C GLU A 21 -1.10 -22.92 7.39
N ILE A 22 -1.54 -22.33 6.26
CA ILE A 22 -2.14 -21.00 6.21
C ILE A 22 -3.39 -20.96 7.10
N LEU A 23 -4.31 -21.89 6.93
CA LEU A 23 -5.54 -21.93 7.71
C LEU A 23 -5.28 -22.11 9.22
N SER A 24 -4.33 -22.97 9.58
CA SER A 24 -3.90 -23.19 10.96
C SER A 24 -3.34 -21.90 11.58
N ILE A 25 -2.44 -21.23 10.87
CA ILE A 25 -1.83 -19.96 11.31
C ILE A 25 -2.87 -18.86 11.48
N LEU A 26 -3.82 -18.72 10.55
CA LEU A 26 -4.89 -17.73 10.67
C LEU A 26 -5.69 -17.90 11.97
N HIS A 27 -5.89 -19.14 12.41
CA HIS A 27 -6.50 -19.41 13.71
C HIS A 27 -5.58 -18.97 14.87
N CYS A 28 -4.29 -19.30 14.81
CA CYS A 28 -3.32 -18.94 15.85
C CYS A 28 -3.19 -17.43 16.05
N VAL A 29 -3.15 -16.66 14.96
CA VAL A 29 -3.04 -15.19 15.02
C VAL A 29 -4.39 -14.49 15.21
N SER A 30 -5.45 -15.25 15.52
CA SER A 30 -6.83 -14.72 15.68
C SER A 30 -7.28 -13.86 14.52
N ALA A 31 -7.08 -14.37 13.31
CA ALA A 31 -7.48 -13.69 12.09
C ALA A 31 -8.99 -13.45 12.05
N ALA A 32 -9.42 -12.20 11.84
CA ALA A 32 -10.80 -11.81 11.75
C ALA A 32 -11.09 -11.12 10.42
N LYS A 33 -12.10 -11.59 9.69
CA LYS A 33 -12.54 -10.94 8.46
C LYS A 33 -13.52 -9.83 8.77
N ILE A 34 -13.30 -8.66 8.16
CA ILE A 34 -14.23 -7.53 8.17
C ILE A 34 -14.56 -7.10 6.74
N THR A 35 -15.71 -6.48 6.57
CA THR A 35 -16.12 -5.80 5.33
C THR A 35 -16.27 -4.32 5.62
N ARG A 36 -15.84 -3.48 4.69
CA ARG A 36 -15.96 -2.03 4.81
C ARG A 36 -16.48 -1.44 3.50
N PRO A 37 -17.53 -0.61 3.54
CA PRO A 37 -18.01 0.09 2.37
C PRO A 37 -17.03 1.22 1.97
N ARG A 38 -17.10 1.63 0.71
CA ARG A 38 -16.34 2.77 0.18
C ARG A 38 -16.45 4.00 1.08
N GLY A 39 -15.34 4.68 1.29
CA GLY A 39 -15.23 5.90 2.10
C GLY A 39 -15.16 5.67 3.61
N SER A 40 -15.31 4.43 4.09
CA SER A 40 -15.19 4.15 5.52
C SER A 40 -13.73 4.05 5.98
N TYR A 41 -13.48 4.47 7.21
CA TYR A 41 -12.18 4.30 7.86
C TYR A 41 -12.04 2.87 8.39
N ILE A 42 -10.90 2.25 8.12
CA ILE A 42 -10.47 0.98 8.71
C ILE A 42 -9.64 1.26 9.96
N PHE A 43 -8.67 2.17 9.83
CA PHE A 43 -7.87 2.73 10.92
C PHE A 43 -7.96 4.25 10.89
N ARG A 44 -7.88 4.89 12.05
CA ARG A 44 -7.90 6.36 12.19
C ARG A 44 -6.63 6.86 12.87
N ALA A 45 -6.11 7.98 12.39
CA ALA A 45 -5.06 8.70 13.10
C ALA A 45 -5.52 9.06 14.52
N GLY A 46 -4.63 8.88 15.49
CA GLY A 46 -4.91 9.05 16.92
C GLY A 46 -5.26 7.76 17.65
N ASP A 47 -5.68 6.70 16.96
CA ASP A 47 -5.94 5.40 17.55
C ASP A 47 -4.63 4.59 17.73
N SER A 48 -4.70 3.51 18.48
CA SER A 48 -3.67 2.46 18.54
C SER A 48 -4.19 1.17 17.94
N THR A 49 -3.31 0.29 17.48
CA THR A 49 -3.70 -1.01 16.94
C THR A 49 -2.68 -2.11 17.29
N GLU A 50 -3.17 -3.30 17.58
CA GLU A 50 -2.37 -4.53 17.68
C GLU A 50 -2.56 -5.44 16.44
N VAL A 51 -3.39 -5.00 15.49
CA VAL A 51 -3.69 -5.77 14.28
C VAL A 51 -3.20 -5.04 13.03
N MET A 52 -2.70 -5.81 12.08
CA MET A 52 -2.47 -5.36 10.71
C MET A 52 -3.60 -5.84 9.80
N GLY A 53 -3.86 -5.12 8.72
CA GLY A 53 -4.86 -5.50 7.71
C GLY A 53 -4.20 -6.11 6.49
N LEU A 54 -4.79 -7.18 5.95
CA LEU A 54 -4.51 -7.75 4.63
C LEU A 54 -5.73 -7.58 3.75
N MET A 55 -5.55 -6.99 2.58
CA MET A 55 -6.61 -6.83 1.59
C MET A 55 -6.98 -8.17 0.96
N LEU A 56 -8.24 -8.61 1.11
CA LEU A 56 -8.78 -9.80 0.45
C LEU A 56 -9.49 -9.45 -0.85
N SER A 57 -10.10 -8.27 -0.93
CA SER A 57 -10.69 -7.69 -2.15
C SER A 57 -10.85 -6.19 -2.00
N GLY A 58 -10.94 -5.48 -3.13
CA GLY A 58 -11.05 -4.04 -3.16
C GLY A 58 -9.71 -3.33 -2.96
N SER A 59 -9.76 -2.04 -2.64
CA SER A 59 -8.57 -1.22 -2.42
C SER A 59 -8.76 -0.19 -1.29
N THR A 60 -7.65 0.21 -0.67
CA THR A 60 -7.60 1.23 0.38
C THR A 60 -6.50 2.23 0.12
N LEU A 61 -6.67 3.44 0.64
CA LEU A 61 -5.65 4.48 0.69
C LEU A 61 -5.13 4.60 2.12
N VAL A 62 -3.82 4.59 2.27
CA VAL A 62 -3.13 4.98 3.49
C VAL A 62 -2.83 6.47 3.35
N ILE A 63 -3.46 7.27 4.20
CA ILE A 63 -3.42 8.73 4.12
C ILE A 63 -2.89 9.34 5.41
N GLN A 64 -2.33 10.52 5.27
CA GLN A 64 -2.03 11.43 6.37
C GLN A 64 -2.72 12.76 6.08
N GLU A 65 -3.42 13.29 7.06
CA GLU A 65 -4.09 14.58 6.98
C GLU A 65 -3.57 15.48 8.10
N ASP A 66 -3.35 16.75 7.77
CA ASP A 66 -2.99 17.76 8.76
C ASP A 66 -4.23 18.45 9.35
N LEU A 67 -4.01 19.35 10.31
CA LEU A 67 -5.08 20.11 10.96
C LEU A 67 -5.85 21.03 10.01
N TRP A 68 -5.29 21.36 8.86
CA TRP A 68 -5.92 22.20 7.83
C TRP A 68 -6.62 21.40 6.73
N GLY A 69 -6.60 20.06 6.84
CA GLY A 69 -7.25 19.17 5.88
C GLY A 69 -6.43 18.88 4.63
N HIS A 70 -5.14 19.26 4.61
CA HIS A 70 -4.25 18.82 3.51
C HIS A 70 -4.02 17.32 3.63
N ARG A 71 -4.30 16.63 2.54
CA ARG A 71 -4.16 15.18 2.45
C ARG A 71 -2.88 14.82 1.70
N ASN A 72 -2.14 13.86 2.27
CA ASN A 72 -1.04 13.17 1.62
C ASN A 72 -1.37 11.67 1.52
N ILE A 73 -1.33 11.10 0.34
CA ILE A 73 -1.47 9.65 0.14
C ILE A 73 -0.09 9.03 0.32
N LEU A 74 0.09 8.23 1.36
CA LEU A 74 1.33 7.51 1.61
C LEU A 74 1.47 6.30 0.70
N SER A 75 0.41 5.52 0.56
CA SER A 75 0.35 4.37 -0.34
C SER A 75 -1.10 4.02 -0.67
N LYS A 76 -1.29 3.27 -1.76
CA LYS A 76 -2.51 2.55 -2.08
C LYS A 76 -2.25 1.07 -1.83
N CYS A 77 -3.20 0.39 -1.18
CA CYS A 77 -3.16 -1.05 -0.95
C CYS A 77 -4.27 -1.72 -1.75
N SER A 78 -3.90 -2.69 -2.55
CA SER A 78 -4.78 -3.53 -3.36
C SER A 78 -4.85 -4.96 -2.80
N THR A 79 -5.64 -5.83 -3.42
CA THR A 79 -5.75 -7.23 -3.01
C THR A 79 -4.37 -7.90 -2.88
N GLY A 80 -4.11 -8.50 -1.72
CA GLY A 80 -2.82 -9.12 -1.36
C GLY A 80 -1.86 -8.20 -0.59
N ASP A 81 -2.13 -6.89 -0.53
CA ASP A 81 -1.30 -5.93 0.20
C ASP A 81 -1.68 -5.84 1.68
N PHE A 82 -0.69 -5.43 2.49
CA PHE A 82 -0.85 -5.18 3.92
C PHE A 82 -0.88 -3.68 4.23
N PHE A 83 -1.44 -3.35 5.41
CA PHE A 83 -1.37 -2.03 6.01
C PHE A 83 -1.40 -2.10 7.55
N GLY A 84 -0.82 -1.09 8.20
CA GLY A 84 -0.83 -0.95 9.66
C GLY A 84 0.24 -1.77 10.39
N GLU A 85 1.08 -2.53 9.70
CA GLU A 85 2.08 -3.44 10.28
C GLU A 85 3.07 -2.72 11.20
N PRO A 86 3.64 -1.54 10.85
CA PRO A 86 4.60 -0.86 11.71
C PRO A 86 4.01 -0.50 13.06
N TYR A 87 2.76 -0.06 13.07
CA TYR A 87 2.06 0.34 14.31
C TYR A 87 1.67 -0.88 15.14
N ALA A 88 1.15 -1.93 14.49
CA ALA A 88 0.78 -3.17 15.16
C ALA A 88 1.99 -3.92 15.75
N ALA A 89 3.18 -3.75 15.15
CA ALA A 89 4.43 -4.35 15.62
C ALA A 89 5.16 -3.51 16.69
N THR A 90 4.78 -2.23 16.87
CA THR A 90 5.44 -1.31 17.81
C THR A 90 4.55 -1.09 19.03
N PRO A 91 4.91 -1.61 20.22
CA PRO A 91 4.10 -1.45 21.42
C PRO A 91 3.85 0.03 21.76
N GLY A 92 2.59 0.38 21.97
CA GLY A 92 2.17 1.74 22.33
C GLY A 92 2.23 2.77 21.19
N ALA A 93 2.50 2.36 19.96
CA ALA A 93 2.49 3.28 18.82
C ALA A 93 1.07 3.82 18.56
N ILE A 94 0.99 5.12 18.41
CA ILE A 94 -0.24 5.81 17.99
C ILE A 94 -0.17 6.02 16.47
N LEU A 95 -1.25 5.71 15.78
CA LEU A 95 -1.38 5.92 14.34
C LEU A 95 -1.28 7.41 14.03
N ASN A 96 -0.34 7.80 13.19
CA ASN A 96 -0.28 9.13 12.58
C ASN A 96 -0.80 9.11 11.15
N ILE A 97 -1.47 8.00 10.77
CA ILE A 97 -2.09 7.77 9.46
C ILE A 97 -3.52 7.31 9.64
N SER A 98 -4.32 7.47 8.60
CA SER A 98 -5.61 6.80 8.49
C SER A 98 -5.60 5.84 7.31
N VAL A 99 -6.40 4.78 7.37
CA VAL A 99 -6.63 3.85 6.27
C VAL A 99 -8.09 3.92 5.88
N VAL A 100 -8.35 4.29 4.63
CA VAL A 100 -9.71 4.56 4.11
C VAL A 100 -10.01 3.62 2.95
N ALA A 101 -11.18 3.02 2.94
CA ALA A 101 -11.66 2.20 1.84
C ALA A 101 -11.93 3.07 0.60
N GLU A 102 -11.25 2.80 -0.51
CA GLU A 102 -11.46 3.51 -1.78
C GLU A 102 -12.66 2.95 -2.55
N GLU A 103 -12.94 1.68 -2.34
CA GLU A 103 -14.08 0.93 -2.83
C GLU A 103 -14.59 -0.04 -1.75
N ASP A 104 -15.69 -0.73 -1.99
CA ASP A 104 -16.14 -1.77 -1.06
C ASP A 104 -15.06 -2.85 -0.95
N CYS A 105 -14.63 -3.15 0.27
CA CYS A 105 -13.50 -4.04 0.48
C CYS A 105 -13.75 -5.10 1.56
N GLU A 106 -13.10 -6.23 1.41
CA GLU A 106 -12.99 -7.28 2.41
C GLU A 106 -11.54 -7.32 2.91
N ILE A 107 -11.37 -7.36 4.21
CA ILE A 107 -10.07 -7.24 4.88
C ILE A 107 -9.93 -8.35 5.90
N LEU A 108 -8.76 -8.93 5.99
CA LEU A 108 -8.37 -9.86 7.04
C LEU A 108 -7.50 -9.10 8.05
N LEU A 109 -7.97 -9.00 9.29
CA LEU A 109 -7.21 -8.44 10.40
C LEU A 109 -6.41 -9.56 11.07
N LEU A 110 -5.11 -9.36 11.27
CA LEU A 110 -4.18 -10.30 11.86
C LEU A 110 -3.54 -9.69 13.10
N ASN A 111 -3.60 -10.38 14.25
CA ASN A 111 -2.97 -9.89 15.47
C ASN A 111 -1.46 -10.11 15.41
N VAL A 112 -0.69 -9.01 15.30
CA VAL A 112 0.76 -9.03 15.16
C VAL A 112 1.43 -9.43 16.47
N LYS A 113 0.89 -9.06 17.61
CA LYS A 113 1.43 -9.45 18.93
C LYS A 113 1.43 -10.97 19.08
N ARG A 114 0.33 -11.64 18.67
CA ARG A 114 0.26 -13.11 18.69
C ARG A 114 1.22 -13.75 17.69
N LEU A 115 1.45 -13.10 16.55
CA LEU A 115 2.43 -13.54 15.56
C LEU A 115 3.85 -13.49 16.11
N LEU A 116 4.20 -12.44 16.86
CA LEU A 116 5.53 -12.21 17.40
C LEU A 116 5.79 -12.97 18.72
N THR A 117 4.75 -13.41 19.41
CA THR A 117 4.90 -14.25 20.60
C THR A 117 5.13 -15.70 20.21
N SER A 118 6.11 -16.34 20.85
CA SER A 118 6.46 -17.75 20.59
C SER A 118 5.24 -18.63 20.79
N CYS A 119 4.90 -19.43 19.78
CA CYS A 119 3.91 -20.48 19.92
C CYS A 119 4.44 -21.50 20.93
N PRO A 120 3.64 -21.95 21.91
CA PRO A 120 4.06 -22.99 22.87
C PRO A 120 4.53 -24.30 22.21
N THR A 121 4.08 -24.54 20.98
CA THR A 121 4.42 -25.71 20.18
C THR A 121 5.62 -25.50 19.25
N ALA A 122 6.31 -24.33 19.32
CA ALA A 122 7.49 -23.98 18.52
C ALA A 122 7.36 -24.41 17.04
N CYS A 123 6.20 -24.13 16.42
CA CYS A 123 5.93 -24.61 15.07
C CYS A 123 6.78 -23.85 14.03
N ASP A 124 7.39 -24.58 13.10
CA ASP A 124 8.22 -24.04 12.01
C ASP A 124 7.47 -22.99 11.15
N HIS A 125 6.15 -23.07 11.11
CA HIS A 125 5.31 -22.16 10.35
C HIS A 125 5.35 -20.72 10.89
N HIS A 126 5.41 -20.52 12.23
CA HIS A 126 5.56 -19.19 12.83
C HIS A 126 6.90 -18.55 12.46
N GLN A 127 7.98 -19.33 12.46
CA GLN A 127 9.30 -18.80 12.06
C GLN A 127 9.32 -18.38 10.59
N LYS A 128 8.70 -19.18 9.70
CA LYS A 128 8.53 -18.79 8.28
C LYS A 128 7.75 -17.48 8.16
N LEU A 129 6.64 -17.36 8.88
CA LEU A 129 5.80 -16.15 8.84
C LEU A 129 6.54 -14.91 9.33
N ILE A 130 7.32 -15.02 10.41
CA ILE A 130 8.12 -13.90 10.92
C ILE A 130 9.16 -13.47 9.88
N ARG A 131 9.85 -14.42 9.24
CA ARG A 131 10.81 -14.11 8.15
C ARG A 131 10.11 -13.42 6.98
N ASN A 132 8.95 -13.91 6.58
CA ASN A 132 8.15 -13.31 5.51
C ASN A 132 7.68 -11.91 5.90
N LEU A 133 7.26 -11.69 7.16
CA LEU A 133 6.90 -10.34 7.65
C LEU A 133 8.08 -9.38 7.53
N VAL A 134 9.28 -9.79 7.93
CA VAL A 134 10.50 -8.97 7.77
C VAL A 134 10.72 -8.61 6.31
N SER A 135 10.55 -9.55 5.38
CA SER A 135 10.69 -9.30 3.94
C SER A 135 9.63 -8.33 3.42
N VAL A 136 8.38 -8.46 3.87
CA VAL A 136 7.28 -7.53 3.53
C VAL A 136 7.61 -6.12 4.03
N LEU A 137 8.06 -5.98 5.27
CA LEU A 137 8.45 -4.68 5.84
C LEU A 137 9.64 -4.06 5.11
N ALA A 138 10.66 -4.86 4.79
CA ALA A 138 11.83 -4.41 4.02
C ALA A 138 11.42 -3.88 2.63
N ASN A 139 10.56 -4.60 1.91
CA ASN A 139 10.04 -4.15 0.62
C ASN A 139 9.25 -2.84 0.74
N LYS A 140 8.46 -2.67 1.80
CA LYS A 140 7.76 -1.40 2.05
C LYS A 140 8.72 -0.25 2.31
N ILE A 141 9.80 -0.47 3.05
CA ILE A 141 10.85 0.55 3.25
C ILE A 141 11.44 0.98 1.91
N LEU A 142 11.70 0.05 0.99
CA LEU A 142 12.19 0.38 -0.36
C LEU A 142 11.18 1.24 -1.14
N LEU A 143 9.90 0.91 -1.10
CA LEU A 143 8.85 1.72 -1.74
C LEU A 143 8.72 3.12 -1.11
N PHE A 144 8.87 3.24 0.21
CA PHE A 144 8.88 4.55 0.86
C PHE A 144 10.13 5.36 0.49
N ASN A 145 11.30 4.75 0.39
CA ASN A 145 12.52 5.42 -0.08
C ASN A 145 12.36 5.93 -1.51
N GLU A 146 11.74 5.14 -2.38
CA GLU A 146 11.42 5.56 -3.74
C GLU A 146 10.45 6.76 -3.74
N LYS A 147 9.39 6.72 -2.94
CA LYS A 147 8.49 7.86 -2.78
C LYS A 147 9.22 9.11 -2.29
N ILE A 148 10.07 8.99 -1.27
CA ILE A 148 10.89 10.12 -0.78
C ILE A 148 11.73 10.69 -1.93
N THR A 149 12.32 9.85 -2.77
CA THR A 149 13.08 10.30 -3.94
C THR A 149 12.23 11.13 -4.89
N HIS A 150 10.97 10.76 -5.13
CA HIS A 150 10.08 11.53 -5.99
C HIS A 150 9.68 12.87 -5.36
N ILE A 151 9.22 12.87 -4.11
CA ILE A 151 8.69 14.07 -3.45
C ILE A 151 9.78 15.06 -3.05
N SER A 152 11.04 14.63 -2.92
CA SER A 152 12.20 15.50 -2.63
C SER A 152 12.67 16.33 -3.83
N LYS A 153 12.18 16.05 -5.04
CA LYS A 153 12.46 16.89 -6.22
C LYS A 153 11.89 18.31 -6.01
N ARG A 154 12.56 19.30 -6.60
CA ARG A 154 12.23 20.71 -6.34
C ARG A 154 10.95 21.16 -7.04
N THR A 155 10.72 20.71 -8.26
CA THR A 155 9.62 21.18 -9.11
C THR A 155 8.58 20.08 -9.32
N THR A 156 7.33 20.48 -9.57
CA THR A 156 6.23 19.57 -9.95
C THR A 156 6.60 18.73 -11.17
N ARG A 157 7.29 19.33 -12.14
CA ARG A 157 7.80 18.65 -13.33
C ARG A 157 8.76 17.52 -12.98
N GLU A 158 9.77 17.82 -12.17
CA GLU A 158 10.76 16.80 -11.76
C GLU A 158 10.14 15.69 -10.94
N LYS A 159 9.19 15.99 -10.06
CA LYS A 159 8.45 15.00 -9.27
C LYS A 159 7.68 14.05 -10.20
N LEU A 160 6.94 14.60 -11.17
CA LEU A 160 6.19 13.83 -12.18
C LEU A 160 7.11 12.92 -12.99
N LEU A 161 8.16 13.48 -13.59
CA LEU A 161 9.09 12.71 -14.41
C LEU A 161 9.80 11.62 -13.61
N SER A 162 10.19 11.91 -12.37
CA SER A 162 10.80 10.92 -11.47
C SER A 162 9.86 9.75 -11.19
N TYR A 163 8.59 10.01 -10.89
CA TYR A 163 7.58 8.99 -10.63
C TYR A 163 7.26 8.17 -11.89
N LEU A 164 6.96 8.84 -13.00
CA LEU A 164 6.58 8.16 -14.25
C LEU A 164 7.72 7.31 -14.82
N SER A 165 8.98 7.77 -14.68
CA SER A 165 10.15 6.98 -15.05
C SER A 165 10.28 5.71 -14.21
N ALA A 166 10.06 5.80 -12.90
CA ALA A 166 10.10 4.63 -12.02
C ALA A 166 8.98 3.63 -12.35
N GLU A 167 7.76 4.12 -12.64
CA GLU A 167 6.65 3.26 -13.05
C GLU A 167 6.93 2.56 -14.39
N SER A 168 7.50 3.28 -15.36
CA SER A 168 7.91 2.68 -16.64
C SER A 168 8.92 1.55 -16.46
N ILE A 169 9.91 1.74 -15.59
CA ILE A 169 10.92 0.72 -15.27
C ILE A 169 10.25 -0.47 -14.56
N ARG A 170 9.38 -0.22 -13.56
CA ARG A 170 8.68 -1.26 -12.78
C ARG A 170 7.81 -2.13 -13.66
N GLN A 171 7.12 -1.54 -14.63
CA GLN A 171 6.23 -2.25 -15.55
C GLN A 171 6.93 -2.73 -16.83
N ALA A 172 8.24 -2.46 -16.96
CA ALA A 172 9.06 -2.76 -18.14
C ALA A 172 8.40 -2.32 -19.46
N SER A 173 7.72 -1.15 -19.42
CA SER A 173 6.96 -0.61 -20.55
C SER A 173 6.99 0.91 -20.56
N LEU A 174 7.00 1.50 -21.75
CA LEU A 174 6.81 2.94 -21.93
C LEU A 174 5.33 3.33 -21.94
N SER A 175 4.42 2.36 -22.08
CA SER A 175 2.96 2.52 -22.07
C SER A 175 2.39 1.75 -20.89
N PHE A 176 1.84 2.44 -19.90
CA PHE A 176 1.44 1.85 -18.63
C PHE A 176 0.31 2.62 -17.94
N ASP A 177 -0.37 1.93 -17.02
CA ASP A 177 -1.35 2.51 -16.13
C ASP A 177 -0.75 2.74 -14.74
N ILE A 178 -1.15 3.84 -14.10
CA ILE A 178 -0.85 4.09 -12.69
C ILE A 178 -2.07 3.84 -11.81
N PRO A 179 -1.87 3.47 -10.52
CA PRO A 179 -2.99 3.13 -9.63
C PRO A 179 -3.77 4.35 -9.13
N PHE A 180 -3.35 5.57 -9.47
CA PHE A 180 -3.88 6.82 -8.96
C PHE A 180 -4.71 7.55 -10.01
N ASP A 181 -5.83 8.17 -9.59
CA ASP A 181 -6.46 9.23 -10.36
C ASP A 181 -5.64 10.54 -10.27
N ARG A 182 -6.12 11.62 -10.93
CA ARG A 182 -5.37 12.90 -10.96
C ARG A 182 -5.25 13.57 -9.60
N GLN A 183 -6.27 13.49 -8.75
CA GLN A 183 -6.20 14.04 -7.41
C GLN A 183 -5.27 13.21 -6.54
N GLN A 184 -5.43 11.91 -6.59
CA GLN A 184 -4.60 10.96 -5.83
C GLN A 184 -3.11 11.05 -6.22
N LEU A 185 -2.80 11.23 -7.51
CA LEU A 185 -1.42 11.43 -7.96
C LEU A 185 -0.83 12.73 -7.40
N ALA A 186 -1.62 13.81 -7.39
CA ALA A 186 -1.19 15.07 -6.80
C ALA A 186 -0.94 14.94 -5.28
N ASP A 187 -1.85 14.29 -4.57
CA ASP A 187 -1.72 14.02 -3.13
C ASP A 187 -0.52 13.10 -2.84
N PHE A 188 -0.26 12.09 -3.69
CA PHE A 188 0.88 11.20 -3.57
C PHE A 188 2.23 11.91 -3.77
N LEU A 189 2.30 12.83 -4.76
CA LEU A 189 3.50 13.60 -5.08
C LEU A 189 3.65 14.88 -4.23
N CYS A 190 2.71 15.17 -3.34
CA CYS A 190 2.69 16.39 -2.54
C CYS A 190 2.78 17.65 -3.43
N VAL A 191 1.86 17.79 -4.38
CA VAL A 191 1.76 18.93 -5.30
C VAL A 191 0.32 19.37 -5.46
N GLU A 192 0.10 20.63 -5.82
CA GLU A 192 -1.22 21.13 -6.17
C GLU A 192 -1.72 20.49 -7.49
N ARG A 193 -2.96 19.96 -7.48
CA ARG A 193 -3.56 19.30 -8.65
C ARG A 193 -3.59 20.19 -9.88
N ALA A 194 -3.88 21.49 -9.69
CA ALA A 194 -3.92 22.45 -10.79
C ALA A 194 -2.52 22.64 -11.41
N ALA A 195 -1.49 22.82 -10.58
CA ALA A 195 -0.11 22.93 -11.03
C ALA A 195 0.37 21.67 -11.76
N MET A 196 0.02 20.49 -11.24
CA MET A 196 0.32 19.21 -11.88
C MET A 196 -0.35 19.09 -13.26
N SER A 197 -1.62 19.51 -13.39
CA SER A 197 -2.34 19.45 -14.67
C SER A 197 -1.71 20.37 -15.72
N VAL A 198 -1.25 21.55 -15.31
CA VAL A 198 -0.51 22.49 -16.20
C VAL A 198 0.80 21.84 -16.67
N GLU A 199 1.57 21.24 -15.77
CA GLU A 199 2.84 20.60 -16.14
C GLU A 199 2.64 19.36 -17.05
N LEU A 200 1.62 18.55 -16.82
CA LEU A 200 1.28 17.45 -17.71
C LEU A 200 0.93 17.94 -19.12
N SER A 201 0.19 19.06 -19.22
CA SER A 201 -0.15 19.67 -20.53
C SER A 201 1.11 20.18 -21.26
N LYS A 202 2.08 20.75 -20.53
CA LYS A 202 3.38 21.17 -21.11
C LYS A 202 4.17 19.97 -21.59
N LEU A 203 4.30 18.92 -20.78
CA LEU A 203 5.02 17.69 -21.14
C LEU A 203 4.44 17.03 -22.40
N GLN A 204 3.11 17.05 -22.55
CA GLN A 204 2.44 16.58 -23.77
C GLN A 204 2.77 17.45 -25.00
N LYS A 205 2.74 18.78 -24.85
CA LYS A 205 3.11 19.71 -25.96
C LYS A 205 4.55 19.58 -26.38
N GLU A 206 5.44 19.25 -25.46
CA GLU A 206 6.87 18.98 -25.72
C GLU A 206 7.10 17.60 -26.34
N GLY A 207 6.07 16.74 -26.44
CA GLY A 207 6.16 15.40 -27.00
C GLY A 207 6.88 14.40 -26.08
N LEU A 208 6.99 14.69 -24.78
CA LEU A 208 7.67 13.80 -23.82
C LEU A 208 6.77 12.68 -23.31
N LEU A 209 5.46 12.90 -23.31
CA LEU A 209 4.46 11.91 -22.92
C LEU A 209 3.12 12.18 -23.58
N VAL A 210 2.30 11.13 -23.63
CA VAL A 210 0.85 11.22 -23.87
C VAL A 210 0.15 10.66 -22.66
N THR A 211 -0.97 11.23 -22.25
CA THR A 211 -1.72 10.71 -21.11
C THR A 211 -3.23 10.86 -21.29
N LYS A 212 -3.96 9.82 -20.86
CA LYS A 212 -5.41 9.78 -20.82
C LYS A 212 -5.87 9.15 -19.49
N ARG A 213 -6.49 9.94 -18.62
CA ARG A 213 -6.84 9.52 -17.25
C ARG A 213 -5.60 9.04 -16.48
N ASN A 214 -5.54 7.77 -16.09
CA ASN A 214 -4.44 7.11 -15.38
C ASN A 214 -3.44 6.38 -16.29
N HIS A 215 -3.68 6.42 -17.62
CA HIS A 215 -2.79 5.85 -18.62
C HIS A 215 -1.73 6.85 -19.08
N PHE A 216 -0.48 6.40 -19.23
CA PHE A 216 0.67 7.17 -19.66
C PHE A 216 1.46 6.43 -20.73
N GLU A 217 1.90 7.18 -21.74
CA GLU A 217 2.84 6.71 -22.76
C GLU A 217 4.03 7.68 -22.76
N LEU A 218 5.22 7.17 -22.46
CA LEU A 218 6.46 7.98 -22.46
C LEU A 218 7.15 7.89 -23.81
N SER A 219 7.65 9.02 -24.28
CA SER A 219 8.47 9.07 -25.48
C SER A 219 9.95 9.03 -25.10
N THR A 220 10.71 8.08 -25.64
CA THR A 220 12.18 8.10 -25.59
C THR A 220 12.66 9.06 -26.68
N ARG A 221 13.42 10.09 -26.28
CA ARG A 221 14.20 10.89 -27.23
C ARG A 221 15.48 10.16 -27.63
#